data_3c3afa66b711ddff5e5e390ab407de98
#
_entry.id   3c3afa66b711ddff5e5e390ab407de98
#
_cell.length_a   1.000
_cell.length_b   1.000
_cell.length_c   1.000
_cell.angle_alpha   90.00
_cell.angle_beta   90.00
_cell.angle_gamma   90.00
#
_symmetry.space_group_name_H-M   'P 1'
#
loop_
_entity.id
_entity.type
_entity.pdbx_description
1 polymer ?
#
loop_
_entity_poly.entity_id
_entity_poly.type
_entity_poly.pdbx_seq_one_letter_code
_entity_poly.pdbx_strand_id
1 'polypeptide(L)'
;MLTTGNQLKAARALAGVDQQQVADSAGVNVNTIRNMEARGAEPITSSAVTVRKVQLALEALGIEFLNHAQPGVRLRKRQRARR
;
A
#
# COMPACT_ATOMS: atom_id res chain seq x y z
N MET A 1 6.12 -2.57 -6.85
CA MET A 1 4.75 -3.14 -6.94
C MET A 1 4.34 -3.77 -5.62
N LEU A 2 3.12 -3.56 -5.21
CA LEU A 2 2.59 -4.15 -3.98
C LEU A 2 2.43 -5.66 -4.15
N THR A 3 3.08 -6.43 -3.31
CA THR A 3 3.09 -7.89 -3.41
C THR A 3 2.69 -8.59 -2.11
N THR A 4 3.16 -8.09 -0.97
CA THR A 4 2.96 -8.77 0.32
C THR A 4 2.15 -7.93 1.29
N GLY A 5 1.55 -8.61 2.28
CA GLY A 5 0.81 -7.93 3.33
C GLY A 5 1.70 -7.01 4.16
N ASN A 6 2.94 -7.41 4.39
CA ASN A 6 3.87 -6.58 5.16
C ASN A 6 4.24 -5.29 4.43
N GLN A 7 4.34 -5.35 3.09
CA GLN A 7 4.53 -4.12 2.33
C GLN A 7 3.38 -3.15 2.54
N LEU A 8 2.16 -3.67 2.56
CA LEU A 8 0.98 -2.83 2.76
C LEU A 8 0.99 -2.18 4.15
N LYS A 9 1.28 -2.96 5.18
CA LYS A 9 1.39 -2.41 6.55
C LYS A 9 2.46 -1.34 6.63
N ALA A 10 3.64 -1.61 6.07
CA ALA A 10 4.75 -0.66 6.10
C ALA A 10 4.41 0.60 5.33
N ALA A 11 3.75 0.46 4.18
CA ALA A 11 3.33 1.60 3.38
C ALA A 11 2.37 2.49 4.15
N ARG A 12 1.39 1.89 4.84
CA ARG A 12 0.46 2.66 5.66
C ARG A 12 1.19 3.40 6.78
N ALA A 13 2.11 2.70 7.44
CA ALA A 13 2.87 3.30 8.53
C ALA A 13 3.68 4.49 8.04
N LEU A 14 4.34 4.34 6.90
CA LEU A 14 5.13 5.44 6.32
C LEU A 14 4.27 6.61 5.90
N ALA A 15 3.10 6.32 5.34
CA ALA A 15 2.20 7.37 4.88
C ALA A 15 1.39 8.01 6.02
N GLY A 16 1.38 7.37 7.19
CA GLY A 16 0.63 7.88 8.34
C GLY A 16 -0.88 7.73 8.21
N VAL A 17 -1.32 6.69 7.53
CA VAL A 17 -2.76 6.45 7.32
C VAL A 17 -3.19 5.12 7.90
N ASP A 18 -4.47 5.01 8.25
CA ASP A 18 -5.01 3.78 8.78
C ASP A 18 -5.66 2.94 7.66
N GLN A 19 -6.14 1.77 8.04
CA GLN A 19 -6.74 0.84 7.07
C GLN A 19 -7.96 1.43 6.40
N GLN A 20 -8.81 2.13 7.15
CA GLN A 20 -10.02 2.71 6.60
C GLN A 20 -9.70 3.80 5.58
N GLN A 21 -8.70 4.62 5.87
CA GLN A 21 -8.29 5.68 4.95
C GLN A 21 -7.79 5.11 3.62
N VAL A 22 -7.01 4.05 3.68
CA VAL A 22 -6.54 3.40 2.46
C VAL A 22 -7.71 2.79 1.69
N ALA A 23 -8.61 2.12 2.40
CA ALA A 23 -9.78 1.51 1.75
C ALA A 23 -10.63 2.56 1.05
N ASP A 24 -10.88 3.68 1.72
CA ASP A 24 -11.68 4.76 1.14
C ASP A 24 -11.00 5.34 -0.09
N SER A 25 -9.70 5.58 -0.01
CA SER A 25 -8.94 6.14 -1.14
C SER A 25 -8.89 5.19 -2.32
N ALA A 26 -8.78 3.89 -2.05
CA ALA A 26 -8.69 2.89 -3.10
C ALA A 26 -10.06 2.48 -3.65
N GLY A 27 -11.13 2.84 -2.95
CA GLY A 27 -12.46 2.43 -3.36
C GLY A 27 -12.72 0.95 -3.11
N VAL A 28 -12.19 0.41 -2.02
CA VAL A 28 -12.39 -0.99 -1.66
C VAL A 28 -12.91 -1.08 -0.22
N ASN A 29 -13.39 -2.25 0.16
CA ASN A 29 -13.87 -2.49 1.51
C ASN A 29 -12.68 -2.58 2.46
N VAL A 30 -12.82 -2.08 3.69
CA VAL A 30 -11.75 -2.14 4.69
C VAL A 30 -11.36 -3.58 5.01
N ASN A 31 -12.30 -4.52 4.93
CA ASN A 31 -11.98 -5.93 5.14
C ASN A 31 -11.00 -6.46 4.10
N THR A 32 -11.05 -5.92 2.88
CA THR A 32 -10.09 -6.26 1.85
C THR A 32 -8.68 -5.88 2.28
N ILE A 33 -8.54 -4.69 2.86
CA ILE A 33 -7.24 -4.24 3.38
C ILE A 33 -6.77 -5.14 4.52
N ARG A 34 -7.67 -5.46 5.45
CA ARG A 34 -7.33 -6.35 6.57
C ARG A 34 -6.87 -7.71 6.08
N ASN A 35 -7.58 -8.28 5.09
CA ASN A 35 -7.24 -9.59 4.54
C ASN A 35 -5.89 -9.56 3.84
N MET A 36 -5.60 -8.48 3.11
CA MET A 36 -4.31 -8.33 2.45
C MET A 36 -3.18 -8.29 3.49
N GLU A 37 -3.36 -7.50 4.55
CA GLU A 37 -2.33 -7.35 5.57
C GLU A 37 -2.14 -8.64 6.38
N ALA A 38 -3.20 -9.42 6.52
CA ALA A 38 -3.13 -10.68 7.24
C ALA A 38 -2.23 -11.70 6.55
N ARG A 39 -1.89 -11.50 5.28
CA ARG A 39 -0.96 -12.40 4.58
C ARG A 39 0.46 -12.27 5.13
N GLY A 40 0.78 -11.17 5.81
CA GLY A 40 2.12 -10.97 6.36
C GLY A 40 3.18 -11.00 5.28
N ALA A 41 4.15 -11.90 5.42
CA ALA A 41 5.23 -12.03 4.44
C ALA A 41 4.81 -12.78 3.18
N GLU A 42 3.62 -13.41 3.19
CA GLU A 42 3.13 -14.16 2.05
C GLU A 42 2.55 -13.23 0.98
N PRO A 43 2.54 -13.69 -0.27
CA PRO A 43 1.93 -12.89 -1.33
C PRO A 43 0.45 -12.64 -1.07
N ILE A 44 -0.01 -11.45 -1.44
CA ILE A 44 -1.41 -11.09 -1.37
C ILE A 44 -2.18 -11.91 -2.41
N THR A 45 -3.31 -12.46 -2.00
CA THR A 45 -4.12 -13.33 -2.88
C THR A 45 -5.32 -12.65 -3.50
N SER A 46 -5.54 -11.37 -3.22
CA SER A 46 -6.63 -10.60 -3.82
C SER A 46 -6.41 -10.46 -5.33
N SER A 47 -7.47 -10.12 -6.06
CA SER A 47 -7.36 -9.97 -7.50
C SER A 47 -6.36 -8.87 -7.87
N ALA A 48 -5.79 -8.99 -9.06
CA ALA A 48 -4.82 -8.01 -9.55
C ALA A 48 -5.42 -6.61 -9.61
N VAL A 49 -6.69 -6.51 -9.98
CA VAL A 49 -7.38 -5.22 -10.05
C VAL A 49 -7.45 -4.57 -8.67
N THR A 50 -7.82 -5.35 -7.66
CA THR A 50 -7.94 -4.85 -6.29
C THR A 50 -6.58 -4.43 -5.74
N VAL A 51 -5.55 -5.25 -5.95
CA VAL A 51 -4.19 -4.94 -5.50
C VAL A 51 -3.72 -3.64 -6.14
N ARG A 52 -3.99 -3.48 -7.44
CA ARG A 52 -3.57 -2.27 -8.14
C ARG A 52 -4.26 -1.02 -7.61
N LYS A 53 -5.54 -1.11 -7.29
CA LYS A 53 -6.26 0.04 -6.70
C LYS A 53 -5.61 0.49 -5.41
N VAL A 54 -5.26 -0.47 -4.55
CA VAL A 54 -4.62 -0.17 -3.27
C VAL A 54 -3.22 0.39 -3.50
N GLN A 55 -2.47 -0.20 -4.42
CA GLN A 55 -1.14 0.29 -4.77
C GLN A 55 -1.18 1.74 -5.23
N LEU A 56 -2.09 2.06 -6.15
CA LEU A 56 -2.19 3.42 -6.69
C LEU A 56 -2.58 4.42 -5.62
N ALA A 57 -3.45 4.03 -4.70
CA ALA A 57 -3.86 4.90 -3.60
C ALA A 57 -2.64 5.28 -2.73
N LEU A 58 -1.78 4.31 -2.45
CA LEU A 58 -0.59 4.56 -1.64
C LEU A 58 0.48 5.31 -2.42
N GLU A 59 0.63 5.01 -3.70
CA GLU A 59 1.57 5.75 -4.55
C GLU A 59 1.21 7.22 -4.62
N ALA A 60 -0.08 7.53 -4.61
CA ALA A 60 -0.53 8.92 -4.59
C ALA A 60 -0.10 9.66 -3.31
N LEU A 61 0.20 8.92 -2.25
CA LEU A 61 0.69 9.49 -1.00
C LEU A 61 2.22 9.53 -0.93
N GLY A 62 2.90 9.17 -2.01
CA GLY A 62 4.34 9.21 -2.09
C GLY A 62 5.05 7.90 -1.79
N ILE A 63 4.31 6.82 -1.64
CA ILE A 63 4.92 5.51 -1.39
C ILE A 63 5.47 4.92 -2.68
N GLU A 64 6.68 4.37 -2.60
CA GLU A 64 7.27 3.58 -3.68
C GLU A 64 7.40 2.15 -3.21
N PHE A 65 6.99 1.21 -4.05
CA PHE A 65 7.09 -0.21 -3.74
C PHE A 65 8.35 -0.78 -4.41
N LEU A 66 9.17 -1.43 -3.60
CA LEU A 66 10.48 -1.94 -4.03
C LEU A 66 10.44 -3.46 -4.00
N ASN A 67 10.78 -4.07 -5.12
CA ASN A 67 10.68 -5.53 -5.24
C ASN A 67 11.93 -6.17 -5.83
N HIS A 68 13.07 -5.51 -5.75
CA HIS A 68 14.27 -6.09 -6.34
C HIS A 68 14.46 -7.51 -5.83
N ALA A 69 15.41 -7.79 -5.02
CA ALA A 69 15.53 -9.12 -4.46
C ALA A 69 14.58 -9.34 -3.28
N GLN A 70 14.13 -8.27 -2.67
CA GLN A 70 13.33 -8.32 -1.46
C GLN A 70 12.22 -7.28 -1.48
N PRO A 71 11.02 -7.64 -1.02
CA PRO A 71 9.93 -6.67 -0.96
C PRO A 71 10.24 -5.56 0.03
N GLY A 72 9.92 -4.34 -0.33
CA GLY A 72 10.11 -3.22 0.57
C GLY A 72 9.26 -2.05 0.12
N VAL A 73 9.32 -0.98 0.90
CA VAL A 73 8.61 0.27 0.59
C VAL A 73 9.47 1.44 1.02
N ARG A 74 9.23 2.56 0.38
CA ARG A 74 9.93 3.79 0.70
C ARG A 74 8.97 4.95 0.53
N LEU A 75 9.03 5.91 1.44
CA LEU A 75 8.27 7.15 1.29
C LEU A 75 9.18 8.15 0.56
N ARG A 76 8.75 8.55 -0.64
CA ARG A 76 9.49 9.54 -1.39
C ARG A 76 9.42 10.88 -0.67
N LYS A 77 10.51 11.61 -0.73
CA LYS A 77 10.50 12.96 -0.22
C LYS A 77 9.51 13.77 -1.05
N ARG A 78 8.56 14.40 -0.37
CA ARG A 78 7.53 15.14 -1.08
C ARG A 78 8.08 16.43 -1.65
N GLN A 79 7.71 16.71 -2.88
CA GLN A 79 7.93 18.00 -3.47
C GLN A 79 6.91 18.94 -2.87
N ARG A 80 7.34 20.04 -2.23
CA ARG A 80 6.40 21.01 -1.74
C ARG A 80 6.03 21.90 -2.89
N ALA A 81 4.87 22.07 -3.07
CA ALA A 81 4.45 22.98 -4.09
C ALA A 81 4.84 24.38 -3.73
N ARG A 82 5.24 24.50 -3.53
CA ARG A 82 5.43 25.31 -3.11
C ARG A 82 5.03 26.00 -2.81
N ARG A 83 4.89 25.89 -2.60
CA ARG A 83 4.62 26.16 -1.94
C ARG A 83 4.55 26.65 -1.92
#